data_ac626fbd4f600f8b1525faa2cb630f97
#
_entry.id   ac626fbd4f600f8b1525faa2cb630f97
#
_cell.length_a   1.000
_cell.length_b   1.000
_cell.length_c   1.000
_cell.angle_alpha   90.00
_cell.angle_beta   90.00
_cell.angle_gamma   90.00
#
_symmetry.space_group_name_H-M   'P 1'
#
loop_
_entity.id
_entity.type
_entity.pdbx_description
1 polymer ?
#
loop_
_entity_poly.entity_id
_entity_poly.type
_entity_poly.pdbx_seq_one_letter_code
_entity_poly.pdbx_strand_id
1 'polypeptide(L)'
;MANHSRAGQPAQQSDLINVAQLTAQYYVLKPVVGNAEHAVKFGTSGHRGSAARHSFNEPHILAIAQAIAEERAKNGVTGPCYVGKDTHALSEPAFISVLEVLAANGVDVIVQENNGFTPTPAVSNAILVHNKKGGAQADGIVITPSHNPPEDGGIKYNPPNGGPADTNVTKVVEDRANALLANGLNGVKLISLDEAMASGHVKEQDLVQPFVEGLADIVDMAAIQKAGLKLGVDPLGGSGIEYWKRIAEHYKLDLTIVNDHVDQTFRFMHLDKDGAIRMDCSSECAMAGLLALRDKFDLAFANDPDYDRHGIVTPAGLMNPNHYLAVAINYLFQHRPQWGKEVAVGKTLVSSAMIDRVVDALGRKLVEVPVGFKWFVDGLHDGSFGFGGEESAGASFLRFDGTPWSTDKDGIIMCLLAAEITAVTGKNPQEHYNELAERFGAPSYNRIQAGATSAQKAALSKLSPEMVSASTLAGDPITARLTAAPGNGASIGGLKVMTENGWFAARPSGTEDAYKIYCESFLGAEHRQQIEKEAVEIVSEVLKNA
;
A
#
# COMPACT_ATOMS: atom_id res chain seq x y z
N MET A 1 -11.84 10.69 -17.01
CA MET A 1 -12.15 12.12 -16.74
C MET A 1 -10.93 12.94 -17.13
N ALA A 2 -11.14 14.18 -17.62
CA ALA A 2 -10.02 15.10 -17.89
C ALA A 2 -9.35 15.49 -16.56
N ASN A 3 -8.04 15.71 -16.59
CA ASN A 3 -7.30 16.19 -15.43
C ASN A 3 -7.78 17.60 -15.04
N HIS A 4 -7.69 17.91 -13.74
CA HIS A 4 -7.92 19.26 -13.23
C HIS A 4 -6.96 20.25 -13.93
N SER A 5 -7.42 21.49 -14.16
CA SER A 5 -6.64 22.52 -14.89
C SER A 5 -5.28 22.85 -14.24
N ARG A 6 -5.14 22.63 -12.94
CA ARG A 6 -3.89 22.83 -12.19
C ARG A 6 -3.13 21.55 -11.87
N ALA A 7 -3.53 20.41 -12.43
CA ALA A 7 -2.82 19.15 -12.23
C ALA A 7 -1.33 19.29 -12.63
N GLY A 8 -0.42 18.82 -11.79
CA GLY A 8 1.03 18.92 -11.99
C GLY A 8 1.63 20.30 -11.69
N GLN A 9 0.83 21.29 -11.26
CA GLN A 9 1.32 22.61 -10.85
C GLN A 9 1.64 22.62 -9.34
N PRO A 10 2.60 23.45 -8.90
CA PRO A 10 2.91 23.59 -7.47
C PRO A 10 1.69 24.01 -6.66
N ALA A 11 1.59 23.48 -5.42
CA ALA A 11 0.58 23.89 -4.48
C ALA A 11 0.71 25.38 -4.12
N GLN A 12 -0.42 26.03 -3.93
CA GLN A 12 -0.54 27.43 -3.53
C GLN A 12 -1.08 27.51 -2.10
N GLN A 13 -1.00 28.68 -1.47
CA GLN A 13 -1.49 28.90 -0.11
C GLN A 13 -2.97 28.48 0.07
N SER A 14 -3.80 28.70 -0.95
CA SER A 14 -5.22 28.33 -0.94
C SER A 14 -5.48 26.81 -0.95
N ASP A 15 -4.49 26.01 -1.34
CA ASP A 15 -4.60 24.55 -1.37
C ASP A 15 -4.24 23.91 -0.02
N LEU A 16 -3.64 24.69 0.90
CA LEU A 16 -3.09 24.17 2.15
C LEU A 16 -4.15 24.04 3.23
N ILE A 17 -4.05 22.99 4.03
CA ILE A 17 -4.84 22.86 5.26
C ILE A 17 -4.40 23.86 6.31
N ASN A 18 -5.30 24.17 7.23
CA ASN A 18 -4.98 24.81 8.50
C ASN A 18 -4.79 23.72 9.55
N VAL A 19 -3.54 23.41 9.89
CA VAL A 19 -3.19 22.33 10.82
C VAL A 19 -3.81 22.53 12.20
N ALA A 20 -3.78 23.77 12.72
CA ALA A 20 -4.34 24.08 14.04
C ALA A 20 -5.86 23.86 14.07
N GLN A 21 -6.57 24.29 13.02
CA GLN A 21 -8.01 24.07 12.90
C GLN A 21 -8.34 22.58 12.80
N LEU A 22 -7.63 21.84 11.98
CA LEU A 22 -7.85 20.41 11.79
C LEU A 22 -7.62 19.61 13.08
N THR A 23 -6.56 19.94 13.82
CA THR A 23 -6.27 19.33 15.12
C THR A 23 -7.35 19.68 16.15
N ALA A 24 -7.82 20.94 16.19
CA ALA A 24 -8.93 21.32 17.07
C ALA A 24 -10.21 20.55 16.72
N GLN A 25 -10.52 20.39 15.45
CA GLN A 25 -11.69 19.61 14.99
C GLN A 25 -11.63 18.15 15.41
N TYR A 26 -10.45 17.55 15.49
CA TYR A 26 -10.28 16.19 15.99
C TYR A 26 -10.88 16.02 17.40
N TYR A 27 -10.66 16.98 18.28
CA TYR A 27 -11.14 16.93 19.67
C TYR A 27 -12.56 17.49 19.85
N VAL A 28 -12.96 18.48 19.05
CA VAL A 28 -14.21 19.21 19.24
C VAL A 28 -15.38 18.58 18.49
N LEU A 29 -15.17 18.14 17.24
CA LEU A 29 -16.22 17.53 16.45
C LEU A 29 -16.40 16.05 16.82
N LYS A 30 -17.65 15.61 16.82
CA LYS A 30 -18.02 14.25 17.24
C LYS A 30 -18.80 13.54 16.13
N PRO A 31 -18.66 12.22 15.99
CA PRO A 31 -19.51 11.45 15.09
C PRO A 31 -20.97 11.48 15.58
N VAL A 32 -21.90 11.53 14.65
CA VAL A 32 -23.33 11.36 14.92
C VAL A 32 -23.67 9.88 14.81
N VAL A 33 -24.06 9.27 15.91
CA VAL A 33 -24.46 7.86 15.97
C VAL A 33 -25.67 7.63 15.04
N GLY A 34 -25.58 6.59 14.20
CA GLY A 34 -26.59 6.28 13.20
C GLY A 34 -26.35 6.92 11.83
N ASN A 35 -25.45 7.88 11.72
CA ASN A 35 -25.00 8.37 10.43
C ASN A 35 -23.92 7.42 9.86
N ALA A 36 -24.22 6.77 8.72
CA ALA A 36 -23.34 5.79 8.10
C ALA A 36 -21.99 6.38 7.64
N GLU A 37 -21.93 7.69 7.31
CA GLU A 37 -20.71 8.36 6.90
C GLU A 37 -19.79 8.69 8.07
N HIS A 38 -20.34 8.75 9.28
CA HIS A 38 -19.61 8.99 10.52
C HIS A 38 -19.17 7.70 11.23
N ALA A 39 -19.56 6.55 10.73
CA ALA A 39 -19.23 5.25 11.33
C ALA A 39 -17.76 4.87 11.09
N VAL A 40 -17.23 4.02 11.97
CA VAL A 40 -15.98 3.32 11.73
C VAL A 40 -16.20 2.33 10.58
N LYS A 41 -15.33 2.39 9.57
CA LYS A 41 -15.33 1.46 8.43
C LYS A 41 -13.89 1.05 8.12
N PHE A 42 -13.60 -0.21 8.29
CA PHE A 42 -12.33 -0.79 7.86
C PHE A 42 -12.43 -1.21 6.40
N GLY A 43 -11.80 -0.40 5.54
CA GLY A 43 -11.60 -0.75 4.14
C GLY A 43 -10.44 -1.76 3.96
N THR A 44 -9.90 -1.83 2.77
CA THR A 44 -8.77 -2.73 2.43
C THR A 44 -7.51 -2.43 3.26
N SER A 45 -7.36 -1.19 3.74
CA SER A 45 -6.16 -0.72 4.45
C SER A 45 -6.53 0.15 5.65
N GLY A 46 -7.33 -0.40 6.57
CA GLY A 46 -7.72 0.26 7.81
C GLY A 46 -8.91 1.21 7.68
N HIS A 47 -9.15 1.97 8.74
CA HIS A 47 -10.13 3.04 8.77
C HIS A 47 -9.50 4.36 8.36
N ARG A 48 -10.12 5.07 7.45
CA ARG A 48 -9.69 6.40 6.99
C ARG A 48 -10.85 7.39 7.04
N GLY A 49 -10.55 8.64 7.27
CA GLY A 49 -11.53 9.71 7.31
C GLY A 49 -10.90 11.07 7.54
N SER A 50 -11.73 12.07 7.86
CA SER A 50 -11.27 13.41 8.21
C SER A 50 -12.01 13.94 9.42
N ALA A 51 -11.33 14.74 10.22
CA ALA A 51 -11.93 15.38 11.40
C ALA A 51 -13.06 16.34 11.02
N ALA A 52 -12.87 17.12 9.96
CA ALA A 52 -13.87 18.06 9.45
C ALA A 52 -15.14 17.37 8.94
N ARG A 53 -15.04 16.14 8.47
CA ARG A 53 -16.17 15.33 7.99
C ARG A 53 -16.74 14.38 9.05
N HIS A 54 -16.38 14.55 10.31
CA HIS A 54 -16.85 13.73 11.44
C HIS A 54 -16.58 12.22 11.28
N SER A 55 -15.53 11.86 10.53
CA SER A 55 -15.18 10.46 10.24
C SER A 55 -13.82 10.04 10.79
N PHE A 56 -13.05 10.99 11.38
CA PHE A 56 -11.77 10.70 12.03
C PHE A 56 -11.56 11.70 13.19
N ASN A 57 -12.21 11.43 14.31
CA ASN A 57 -12.17 12.27 15.51
C ASN A 57 -11.73 11.43 16.71
N GLU A 58 -11.45 12.07 17.83
CA GLU A 58 -11.03 11.38 19.06
C GLU A 58 -11.93 10.19 19.42
N PRO A 59 -13.27 10.30 19.43
CA PRO A 59 -14.12 9.16 19.74
C PRO A 59 -13.90 7.93 18.86
N HIS A 60 -13.65 8.12 17.55
CA HIS A 60 -13.34 7.02 16.64
C HIS A 60 -12.07 6.28 17.07
N ILE A 61 -11.02 7.02 17.39
CA ILE A 61 -9.71 6.43 17.70
C ILE A 61 -9.73 5.77 19.08
N LEU A 62 -10.39 6.38 20.06
CA LEU A 62 -10.60 5.76 21.38
C LEU A 62 -11.34 4.42 21.24
N ALA A 63 -12.41 4.38 20.46
CA ALA A 63 -13.20 3.18 20.22
C ALA A 63 -12.40 2.10 19.45
N ILE A 64 -11.68 2.49 18.40
CA ILE A 64 -10.86 1.57 17.62
C ILE A 64 -9.72 0.97 18.45
N ALA A 65 -9.01 1.80 19.21
CA ALA A 65 -7.91 1.36 20.06
C ALA A 65 -8.40 0.37 21.14
N GLN A 66 -9.55 0.65 21.76
CA GLN A 66 -10.17 -0.27 22.72
C GLN A 66 -10.57 -1.58 22.06
N ALA A 67 -11.18 -1.53 20.89
CA ALA A 67 -11.56 -2.73 20.13
C ALA A 67 -10.34 -3.58 19.77
N ILE A 68 -9.24 -2.96 19.37
CA ILE A 68 -7.96 -3.66 19.08
C ILE A 68 -7.40 -4.28 20.37
N ALA A 69 -7.39 -3.55 21.48
CA ALA A 69 -6.93 -4.09 22.77
C ALA A 69 -7.72 -5.34 23.20
N GLU A 70 -9.04 -5.32 23.02
CA GLU A 70 -9.90 -6.47 23.29
C GLU A 70 -9.63 -7.66 22.35
N GLU A 71 -9.50 -7.38 21.05
CA GLU A 71 -9.27 -8.42 20.03
C GLU A 71 -7.91 -9.09 20.20
N ARG A 72 -6.84 -8.33 20.46
CA ARG A 72 -5.53 -8.90 20.71
C ARG A 72 -5.52 -9.77 21.97
N ALA A 73 -6.20 -9.34 23.03
CA ALA A 73 -6.32 -10.13 24.27
C ALA A 73 -7.08 -11.44 24.03
N LYS A 74 -8.19 -11.39 23.29
CA LYS A 74 -9.00 -12.56 22.90
C LYS A 74 -8.17 -13.57 22.11
N ASN A 75 -7.28 -13.11 21.25
CA ASN A 75 -6.41 -13.95 20.43
C ASN A 75 -5.10 -14.36 21.13
N GLY A 76 -4.95 -14.06 22.42
CA GLY A 76 -3.78 -14.43 23.21
C GLY A 76 -2.49 -13.66 22.84
N VAL A 77 -2.62 -12.49 22.23
CA VAL A 77 -1.50 -11.62 21.91
C VAL A 77 -1.12 -10.84 23.16
N THR A 78 -0.04 -11.24 23.80
CA THR A 78 0.41 -10.68 25.09
C THR A 78 1.76 -9.97 25.03
N GLY A 79 2.43 -10.02 23.90
CA GLY A 79 3.65 -9.26 23.64
C GLY A 79 3.38 -7.77 23.37
N PRO A 80 4.42 -7.00 23.06
CA PRO A 80 4.27 -5.58 22.83
C PRO A 80 3.50 -5.28 21.54
N CYS A 81 2.79 -4.15 21.54
CA CYS A 81 2.20 -3.56 20.35
C CYS A 81 3.14 -2.46 19.84
N TYR A 82 3.69 -2.62 18.63
CA TYR A 82 4.46 -1.58 17.97
C TYR A 82 3.51 -0.55 17.38
N VAL A 83 3.64 0.71 17.77
CA VAL A 83 2.78 1.79 17.28
C VAL A 83 3.61 2.78 16.48
N GLY A 84 3.32 2.86 15.18
CA GLY A 84 3.92 3.82 14.26
C GLY A 84 2.92 4.88 13.81
N LYS A 85 3.43 6.04 13.43
CA LYS A 85 2.65 7.13 12.84
C LYS A 85 3.38 7.72 11.64
N ASP A 86 2.61 8.19 10.68
CA ASP A 86 3.12 8.98 9.58
C ASP A 86 3.09 10.50 9.90
N THR A 87 3.31 11.31 8.90
CA THR A 87 3.46 12.77 9.01
C THR A 87 2.17 13.55 8.76
N HIS A 88 1.03 12.90 8.54
CA HIS A 88 -0.25 13.60 8.44
C HIS A 88 -0.59 14.33 9.73
N ALA A 89 -1.24 15.48 9.63
CA ALA A 89 -1.57 16.33 10.79
C ALA A 89 -2.42 15.59 11.84
N LEU A 90 -3.38 14.76 11.41
CA LEU A 90 -4.23 13.98 12.32
C LEU A 90 -3.54 12.78 12.95
N SER A 91 -2.37 12.37 12.45
CA SER A 91 -1.66 11.23 13.01
C SER A 91 -1.13 11.49 14.41
N GLU A 92 -0.72 12.71 14.73
CA GLU A 92 -0.24 13.05 16.08
C GLU A 92 -1.33 12.94 17.16
N PRO A 93 -2.50 13.60 17.06
CA PRO A 93 -3.54 13.45 18.06
C PRO A 93 -4.09 12.01 18.13
N ALA A 94 -4.19 11.32 17.01
CA ALA A 94 -4.60 9.91 17.00
C ALA A 94 -3.58 9.01 17.73
N PHE A 95 -2.29 9.25 17.54
CA PHE A 95 -1.21 8.55 18.24
C PHE A 95 -1.33 8.71 19.77
N ILE A 96 -1.58 9.93 20.24
CA ILE A 96 -1.81 10.21 21.66
C ILE A 96 -3.00 9.39 22.18
N SER A 97 -4.13 9.43 21.48
CA SER A 97 -5.33 8.68 21.87
C SER A 97 -5.08 7.17 21.95
N VAL A 98 -4.33 6.62 20.99
CA VAL A 98 -3.96 5.20 21.00
C VAL A 98 -3.12 4.84 22.23
N LEU A 99 -2.12 5.65 22.58
CA LEU A 99 -1.28 5.43 23.77
C LEU A 99 -2.10 5.46 25.05
N GLU A 100 -3.00 6.43 25.20
CA GLU A 100 -3.87 6.59 26.37
C GLU A 100 -4.78 5.37 26.60
N VAL A 101 -5.30 4.79 25.52
CA VAL A 101 -6.17 3.60 25.60
C VAL A 101 -5.36 2.32 25.81
N LEU A 102 -4.30 2.10 25.05
CA LEU A 102 -3.50 0.87 25.16
C LEU A 102 -2.86 0.75 26.55
N ALA A 103 -2.26 1.82 27.07
CA ALA A 103 -1.68 1.82 28.41
C ALA A 103 -2.74 1.58 29.49
N ALA A 104 -3.94 2.17 29.36
CA ALA A 104 -5.06 1.93 30.28
C ALA A 104 -5.54 0.48 30.27
N ASN A 105 -5.35 -0.25 29.18
CA ASN A 105 -5.65 -1.67 29.05
C ASN A 105 -4.47 -2.58 29.45
N GLY A 106 -3.36 -2.03 29.96
CA GLY A 106 -2.19 -2.79 30.37
C GLY A 106 -1.38 -3.38 29.20
N VAL A 107 -1.51 -2.83 28.01
CA VAL A 107 -0.77 -3.25 26.83
C VAL A 107 0.59 -2.59 26.82
N ASP A 108 1.65 -3.38 26.70
CA ASP A 108 2.98 -2.85 26.46
C ASP A 108 3.09 -2.33 25.04
N VAL A 109 3.56 -1.10 24.90
CA VAL A 109 3.65 -0.37 23.62
C VAL A 109 5.09 0.01 23.36
N ILE A 110 5.55 -0.18 22.14
CA ILE A 110 6.87 0.28 21.68
C ILE A 110 6.67 1.32 20.58
N VAL A 111 7.28 2.47 20.76
CA VAL A 111 7.21 3.61 19.83
C VAL A 111 8.62 4.10 19.49
N GLN A 112 8.75 4.80 18.36
CA GLN A 112 9.99 5.46 18.00
C GLN A 112 10.36 6.53 19.04
N GLU A 113 11.61 6.55 19.45
CA GLU A 113 12.14 7.56 20.36
C GLU A 113 12.04 8.99 19.79
N ASN A 114 12.11 9.98 20.66
CA ASN A 114 12.06 11.41 20.31
C ASN A 114 10.79 11.81 19.53
N ASN A 115 9.66 11.19 19.83
CA ASN A 115 8.38 11.40 19.14
C ASN A 115 8.50 11.25 17.61
N GLY A 116 9.37 10.35 17.15
CA GLY A 116 9.66 10.14 15.73
C GLY A 116 8.54 9.42 14.98
N PHE A 117 8.71 9.36 13.67
CA PHE A 117 7.78 8.70 12.75
C PHE A 117 8.25 7.28 12.43
N THR A 118 7.31 6.38 12.11
CA THR A 118 7.62 4.99 11.78
C THR A 118 6.82 4.55 10.56
N PRO A 119 7.51 4.18 9.47
CA PRO A 119 6.89 3.63 8.27
C PRO A 119 6.12 2.33 8.52
N THR A 120 5.07 2.09 7.74
CA THR A 120 4.32 0.82 7.75
C THR A 120 5.25 -0.41 7.65
N PRO A 121 6.21 -0.49 6.70
CA PRO A 121 7.10 -1.65 6.62
C PRO A 121 8.02 -1.80 7.84
N ALA A 122 8.38 -0.72 8.51
CA ALA A 122 9.19 -0.80 9.71
C ALA A 122 8.43 -1.41 10.89
N VAL A 123 7.14 -1.11 11.02
CA VAL A 123 6.27 -1.78 12.01
C VAL A 123 6.15 -3.26 11.68
N SER A 124 5.85 -3.62 10.44
CA SER A 124 5.77 -5.02 9.99
C SER A 124 7.06 -5.78 10.28
N ASN A 125 8.20 -5.23 9.90
CA ASN A 125 9.50 -5.83 10.15
C ASN A 125 9.79 -6.01 11.65
N ALA A 126 9.51 -4.99 12.47
CA ALA A 126 9.70 -5.06 13.92
C ALA A 126 8.87 -6.19 14.56
N ILE A 127 7.61 -6.35 14.15
CA ILE A 127 6.74 -7.45 14.59
C ILE A 127 7.39 -8.81 14.27
N LEU A 128 7.81 -9.00 13.03
CA LEU A 128 8.39 -10.28 12.58
C LEU A 128 9.72 -10.59 13.27
N VAL A 129 10.59 -9.61 13.43
CA VAL A 129 11.86 -9.76 14.14
C VAL A 129 11.64 -10.12 15.61
N HIS A 130 10.66 -9.47 16.27
CA HIS A 130 10.29 -9.81 17.65
C HIS A 130 9.77 -11.24 17.74
N ASN A 131 8.82 -11.60 16.89
CA ASN A 131 8.13 -12.88 16.96
C ASN A 131 9.02 -14.07 16.59
N LYS A 132 10.03 -13.86 15.76
CA LYS A 132 11.04 -14.87 15.44
C LYS A 132 11.84 -15.35 16.67
N LYS A 133 11.98 -14.51 17.68
CA LYS A 133 12.69 -14.85 18.92
C LYS A 133 11.90 -15.82 19.81
N GLY A 134 10.63 -16.04 19.52
CA GLY A 134 9.71 -16.83 20.34
C GLY A 134 9.19 -16.06 21.57
N GLY A 135 8.33 -16.72 22.35
CA GLY A 135 7.69 -16.11 23.52
C GLY A 135 6.39 -15.39 23.20
N ALA A 136 6.07 -14.34 23.97
CA ALA A 136 4.86 -13.56 23.80
C ALA A 136 4.88 -12.80 22.46
N GLN A 137 3.84 -13.01 21.66
CA GLN A 137 3.75 -12.46 20.31
C GLN A 137 3.45 -10.94 20.34
N ALA A 138 4.18 -10.20 19.51
CA ALA A 138 3.93 -8.80 19.21
C ALA A 138 2.95 -8.66 18.06
N ASP A 139 2.31 -7.51 18.02
CA ASP A 139 1.49 -6.99 16.92
C ASP A 139 1.79 -5.50 16.69
N GLY A 140 1.01 -4.81 15.89
CA GLY A 140 1.25 -3.38 15.64
C GLY A 140 0.03 -2.61 15.19
N ILE A 141 0.13 -1.30 15.37
CA ILE A 141 -0.81 -0.30 14.85
C ILE A 141 -0.01 0.72 14.05
N VAL A 142 -0.50 1.06 12.87
CA VAL A 142 0.06 2.13 12.03
C VAL A 142 -0.97 3.21 11.83
N ILE A 143 -0.63 4.42 12.23
CA ILE A 143 -1.51 5.59 12.14
C ILE A 143 -1.14 6.37 10.89
N THR A 144 -1.93 6.19 9.85
CA THR A 144 -1.68 6.73 8.51
C THR A 144 -2.91 6.61 7.62
N PRO A 145 -3.22 7.62 6.79
CA PRO A 145 -4.14 7.51 5.67
C PRO A 145 -3.41 7.23 4.34
N SER A 146 -2.16 6.72 4.38
CA SER A 146 -1.33 6.47 3.21
C SER A 146 -1.08 7.75 2.39
N HIS A 147 -1.35 7.75 1.09
CA HIS A 147 -1.16 8.89 0.18
C HIS A 147 -2.38 9.83 0.08
N ASN A 148 -3.36 9.66 0.94
CA ASN A 148 -4.55 10.51 0.98
C ASN A 148 -4.18 12.00 1.22
N PRO A 149 -5.08 12.94 0.89
CA PRO A 149 -4.84 14.36 1.12
C PRO A 149 -4.46 14.73 2.55
N PRO A 150 -3.80 15.88 2.76
CA PRO A 150 -3.30 16.31 4.08
C PRO A 150 -4.35 16.39 5.19
N GLU A 151 -5.62 16.61 4.85
CA GLU A 151 -6.73 16.70 5.81
C GLU A 151 -7.20 15.33 6.34
N ASP A 152 -6.77 14.25 5.73
CA ASP A 152 -7.19 12.91 6.13
C ASP A 152 -6.34 12.33 7.26
N GLY A 153 -6.93 11.40 8.00
CA GLY A 153 -6.28 10.52 8.96
C GLY A 153 -6.64 9.07 8.70
N GLY A 154 -5.87 8.17 9.25
CA GLY A 154 -6.09 6.73 9.10
C GLY A 154 -5.46 5.94 10.23
N ILE A 155 -5.94 4.71 10.43
CA ILE A 155 -5.41 3.76 11.41
C ILE A 155 -5.55 2.34 10.88
N LYS A 156 -4.47 1.56 10.98
CA LYS A 156 -4.38 0.16 10.53
C LYS A 156 -3.96 -0.72 11.69
N TYR A 157 -4.40 -1.97 11.70
CA TYR A 157 -3.95 -2.99 12.64
C TYR A 157 -3.19 -4.10 11.90
N ASN A 158 -1.99 -4.44 12.38
CA ASN A 158 -1.16 -5.53 11.88
C ASN A 158 -1.02 -6.60 12.99
N PRO A 159 -1.68 -7.77 12.84
CA PRO A 159 -1.57 -8.90 13.76
C PRO A 159 -0.15 -9.47 13.86
N PRO A 160 0.08 -10.52 14.67
CA PRO A 160 1.41 -11.12 14.83
C PRO A 160 2.09 -11.65 13.55
N ASN A 161 1.33 -11.90 12.48
CA ASN A 161 1.92 -12.23 11.18
C ASN A 161 2.60 -11.03 10.49
N GLY A 162 2.49 -9.83 11.05
CA GLY A 162 3.15 -8.59 10.60
C GLY A 162 2.46 -7.87 9.45
N GLY A 163 1.51 -8.50 8.79
CA GLY A 163 0.81 -7.92 7.62
C GLY A 163 -0.52 -7.26 7.98
N PRO A 164 -1.20 -6.68 6.98
CA PRO A 164 -2.53 -6.11 7.20
C PRO A 164 -3.51 -7.19 7.67
N ALA A 165 -4.33 -6.85 8.67
CA ALA A 165 -5.31 -7.77 9.23
C ALA A 165 -6.33 -8.21 8.18
N ASP A 166 -6.72 -9.48 8.25
CA ASP A 166 -7.77 -10.02 7.38
C ASP A 166 -9.16 -9.58 7.84
N THR A 167 -10.14 -9.76 6.97
CA THR A 167 -11.53 -9.30 7.14
C THR A 167 -12.19 -9.85 8.41
N ASN A 168 -11.87 -11.08 8.82
CA ASN A 168 -12.36 -11.66 10.06
C ASN A 168 -11.94 -10.88 11.31
N VAL A 169 -10.76 -10.25 11.29
CA VAL A 169 -10.26 -9.41 12.39
C VAL A 169 -10.78 -7.98 12.24
N THR A 170 -10.66 -7.40 11.05
CA THR A 170 -11.08 -6.00 10.83
C THR A 170 -12.58 -5.80 11.05
N LYS A 171 -13.40 -6.79 10.68
CA LYS A 171 -14.85 -6.74 10.92
C LYS A 171 -15.20 -6.77 12.41
N VAL A 172 -14.51 -7.59 13.20
CA VAL A 172 -14.69 -7.63 14.66
C VAL A 172 -14.32 -6.29 15.30
N VAL A 173 -13.20 -5.72 14.90
CA VAL A 173 -12.75 -4.39 15.39
C VAL A 173 -13.73 -3.30 14.98
N GLU A 174 -14.18 -3.28 13.74
CA GLU A 174 -15.17 -2.33 13.22
C GLU A 174 -16.48 -2.38 14.00
N ASP A 175 -17.05 -3.59 14.13
CA ASP A 175 -18.33 -3.79 14.83
C ASP A 175 -18.22 -3.39 16.30
N ARG A 176 -17.13 -3.76 16.97
CA ARG A 176 -16.91 -3.40 18.38
C ARG A 176 -16.70 -1.89 18.56
N ALA A 177 -15.93 -1.26 17.68
CA ALA A 177 -15.72 0.19 17.72
C ALA A 177 -17.04 0.96 17.54
N ASN A 178 -17.88 0.54 16.58
CA ASN A 178 -19.18 1.16 16.37
C ASN A 178 -20.13 0.93 17.56
N ALA A 179 -20.08 -0.24 18.21
CA ALA A 179 -20.85 -0.52 19.42
C ALA A 179 -20.42 0.38 20.59
N LEU A 180 -19.11 0.61 20.75
CA LEU A 180 -18.58 1.53 21.76
C LEU A 180 -19.02 2.97 21.49
N LEU A 181 -18.98 3.43 20.24
CA LEU A 181 -19.49 4.75 19.84
C LEU A 181 -20.99 4.89 20.16
N ALA A 182 -21.78 3.89 19.82
CA ALA A 182 -23.23 3.88 20.06
C ALA A 182 -23.57 3.92 21.57
N ASN A 183 -22.70 3.39 22.41
CA ASN A 183 -22.85 3.37 23.87
C ASN A 183 -22.12 4.53 24.59
N GLY A 184 -21.81 5.61 23.87
CA GLY A 184 -21.17 6.79 24.45
C GLY A 184 -19.77 6.55 24.99
N LEU A 185 -19.02 5.63 24.37
CA LEU A 185 -17.68 5.18 24.79
C LEU A 185 -17.64 4.48 26.16
N ASN A 186 -18.78 4.08 26.72
CA ASN A 186 -18.80 3.23 27.90
C ASN A 186 -18.14 1.89 27.60
N GLY A 187 -17.09 1.55 28.36
CA GLY A 187 -16.26 0.38 28.12
C GLY A 187 -14.89 0.70 27.53
N VAL A 188 -14.65 1.92 27.08
CA VAL A 188 -13.31 2.38 26.76
C VAL A 188 -12.55 2.69 28.06
N LYS A 189 -11.40 2.05 28.22
CA LYS A 189 -10.46 2.37 29.31
C LYS A 189 -9.52 3.46 28.82
N LEU A 190 -9.38 4.50 29.62
CA LEU A 190 -8.63 5.71 29.26
C LEU A 190 -7.88 6.26 30.46
N ILE A 191 -6.62 6.58 30.27
CA ILE A 191 -5.80 7.39 31.18
C ILE A 191 -5.20 8.56 30.41
N SER A 192 -4.72 9.57 31.11
CA SER A 192 -4.06 10.71 30.47
C SER A 192 -2.74 10.28 29.81
N LEU A 193 -2.27 11.09 28.85
CA LEU A 193 -0.96 10.85 28.22
C LEU A 193 0.18 10.80 29.26
N ASP A 194 0.18 11.72 30.23
CA ASP A 194 1.18 11.75 31.30
C ASP A 194 1.16 10.46 32.12
N GLU A 195 -0.02 9.97 32.47
CA GLU A 195 -0.18 8.69 33.16
C GLU A 195 0.27 7.52 32.29
N ALA A 196 -0.06 7.53 31.00
CA ALA A 196 0.36 6.50 30.06
C ALA A 196 1.89 6.44 29.95
N MET A 197 2.56 7.57 29.79
CA MET A 197 4.02 7.66 29.72
C MET A 197 4.69 7.27 31.04
N ALA A 198 4.07 7.55 32.18
CA ALA A 198 4.57 7.18 33.50
C ALA A 198 4.26 5.73 33.90
N SER A 199 3.36 5.05 33.19
CA SER A 199 2.86 3.70 33.54
C SER A 199 3.91 2.59 33.44
N GLY A 200 4.97 2.81 32.66
CA GLY A 200 5.95 1.77 32.28
C GLY A 200 5.51 0.90 31.10
N HIS A 201 4.27 1.04 30.63
CA HIS A 201 3.77 0.32 29.46
C HIS A 201 4.29 0.92 28.13
N VAL A 202 4.45 2.24 28.04
CA VAL A 202 4.95 2.90 26.84
C VAL A 202 6.48 2.99 26.90
N LYS A 203 7.14 2.39 25.94
CA LYS A 203 8.61 2.36 25.81
C LYS A 203 9.05 2.97 24.51
N GLU A 204 10.00 3.88 24.58
CA GLU A 204 10.65 4.46 23.42
C GLU A 204 11.87 3.62 23.03
N GLN A 205 12.02 3.36 21.73
CA GLN A 205 13.16 2.65 21.16
C GLN A 205 13.56 3.29 19.83
N ASP A 206 14.84 3.15 19.47
CA ASP A 206 15.27 3.41 18.10
C ASP A 206 14.86 2.25 17.19
N LEU A 207 13.81 2.44 16.41
CA LEU A 207 13.32 1.47 15.44
C LEU A 207 14.00 1.65 14.07
N VAL A 208 14.71 2.75 13.86
CA VAL A 208 15.35 3.08 12.57
C VAL A 208 16.61 2.24 12.37
N GLN A 209 17.53 2.26 13.32
CA GLN A 209 18.83 1.63 13.17
C GLN A 209 18.77 0.11 12.92
N PRO A 210 17.95 -0.69 13.64
CA PRO A 210 17.81 -2.11 13.35
C PRO A 210 17.27 -2.41 11.95
N PHE A 211 16.33 -1.59 11.46
CA PHE A 211 15.81 -1.71 10.11
C PHE A 211 16.90 -1.43 9.06
N VAL A 212 17.64 -0.35 9.24
CA VAL A 212 18.73 0.06 8.34
C VAL A 212 19.83 -1.01 8.28
N GLU A 213 20.27 -1.52 9.41
CA GLU A 213 21.27 -2.59 9.47
C GLU A 213 20.78 -3.87 8.81
N GLY A 214 19.52 -4.24 9.00
CA GLY A 214 18.90 -5.43 8.41
C GLY A 214 18.76 -5.38 6.88
N LEU A 215 18.83 -4.21 6.25
CA LEU A 215 18.70 -4.09 4.80
C LEU A 215 19.76 -4.89 4.02
N ALA A 216 20.94 -5.12 4.58
CA ALA A 216 21.98 -5.94 3.97
C ALA A 216 21.57 -7.43 3.79
N ASP A 217 20.56 -7.89 4.54
CA ASP A 217 20.06 -9.28 4.45
C ASP A 217 19.03 -9.45 3.33
N ILE A 218 18.57 -8.36 2.71
CA ILE A 218 17.52 -8.39 1.68
C ILE A 218 17.89 -7.69 0.38
N VAL A 219 18.76 -6.68 0.43
CA VAL A 219 19.25 -5.92 -0.72
C VAL A 219 20.77 -5.97 -0.74
N ASP A 220 21.37 -6.11 -1.92
CA ASP A 220 22.82 -6.09 -2.07
C ASP A 220 23.35 -4.65 -1.95
N MET A 221 23.39 -4.18 -0.70
CA MET A 221 23.84 -2.84 -0.35
C MET A 221 25.32 -2.63 -0.70
N ALA A 222 26.13 -3.68 -0.65
CA ALA A 222 27.55 -3.61 -1.03
C ALA A 222 27.72 -3.34 -2.53
N ALA A 223 26.91 -3.96 -3.37
CA ALA A 223 26.93 -3.69 -4.81
C ALA A 223 26.49 -2.25 -5.13
N ILE A 224 25.47 -1.74 -4.44
CA ILE A 224 25.01 -0.36 -4.60
C ILE A 224 26.12 0.61 -4.22
N GLN A 225 26.75 0.42 -3.06
CA GLN A 225 27.85 1.24 -2.59
C GLN A 225 29.03 1.24 -3.59
N LYS A 226 29.43 0.06 -4.06
CA LYS A 226 30.54 -0.11 -5.00
C LYS A 226 30.29 0.56 -6.35
N ALA A 227 29.06 0.57 -6.82
CA ALA A 227 28.70 1.16 -8.10
C ALA A 227 28.82 2.70 -8.11
N GLY A 228 28.74 3.34 -6.95
CA GLY A 228 28.87 4.79 -6.83
C GLY A 228 27.78 5.56 -7.58
N LEU A 229 26.56 5.01 -7.65
CA LEU A 229 25.44 5.64 -8.34
C LEU A 229 25.08 6.97 -7.69
N LYS A 230 24.75 7.95 -8.52
CA LYS A 230 24.12 9.20 -8.10
C LYS A 230 22.64 8.99 -7.89
N LEU A 231 22.21 8.87 -6.64
CA LEU A 231 20.85 8.55 -6.27
C LEU A 231 20.12 9.79 -5.74
N GLY A 232 18.84 9.89 -6.06
CA GLY A 232 17.93 10.88 -5.48
C GLY A 232 16.74 10.19 -4.84
N VAL A 233 16.20 10.77 -3.77
CA VAL A 233 14.94 10.32 -3.18
C VAL A 233 14.10 11.51 -2.76
N ASP A 234 12.81 11.45 -3.08
CA ASP A 234 11.81 12.35 -2.53
C ASP A 234 10.92 11.57 -1.56
N PRO A 235 11.04 11.83 -0.25
CA PRO A 235 10.19 11.21 0.76
C PRO A 235 8.73 11.64 0.67
N LEU A 236 8.38 12.58 -0.19
CA LEU A 236 7.08 13.26 -0.24
C LEU A 236 6.62 13.72 1.15
N GLY A 237 7.58 14.16 1.97
CA GLY A 237 7.33 14.63 3.34
C GLY A 237 6.92 13.55 4.33
N GLY A 238 7.12 12.28 4.00
CA GLY A 238 6.60 11.16 4.77
C GLY A 238 7.47 10.68 5.93
N SER A 239 7.07 9.56 6.50
CA SER A 239 7.57 9.00 7.77
C SER A 239 8.99 8.45 7.73
N GLY A 240 9.58 8.28 6.55
CA GLY A 240 10.88 7.63 6.39
C GLY A 240 12.05 8.57 6.08
N ILE A 241 11.92 9.87 6.29
CA ILE A 241 13.02 10.83 6.04
C ILE A 241 14.26 10.42 6.83
N GLU A 242 14.11 10.11 8.11
CA GLU A 242 15.22 9.67 8.97
C GLU A 242 15.79 8.32 8.52
N TYR A 243 14.97 7.44 7.99
CA TYR A 243 15.40 6.16 7.41
C TYR A 243 16.34 6.38 6.22
N TRP A 244 15.97 7.25 5.28
CA TRP A 244 16.83 7.57 4.14
C TRP A 244 18.14 8.25 4.54
N LYS A 245 18.10 9.15 5.52
CA LYS A 245 19.32 9.78 6.06
C LYS A 245 20.28 8.73 6.61
N ARG A 246 19.81 7.81 7.46
CA ARG A 246 20.65 6.77 8.05
C ARG A 246 21.07 5.70 7.04
N ILE A 247 20.26 5.38 6.04
CA ILE A 247 20.66 4.50 4.94
C ILE A 247 21.83 5.10 4.18
N ALA A 248 21.73 6.37 3.80
CA ALA A 248 22.81 7.05 3.09
C ALA A 248 24.10 7.08 3.89
N GLU A 249 24.03 7.36 5.19
CA GLU A 249 25.19 7.41 6.09
C GLU A 249 25.78 6.02 6.32
N HIS A 250 24.95 5.05 6.73
CA HIS A 250 25.39 3.71 7.11
C HIS A 250 26.04 2.97 5.94
N TYR A 251 25.44 3.04 4.76
CA TYR A 251 25.95 2.37 3.56
C TYR A 251 26.81 3.27 2.67
N LYS A 252 27.07 4.51 3.09
CA LYS A 252 27.93 5.49 2.37
C LYS A 252 27.48 5.68 0.93
N LEU A 253 26.19 5.94 0.73
CA LEU A 253 25.61 6.16 -0.58
C LEU A 253 25.67 7.65 -0.97
N ASP A 254 25.92 7.93 -2.24
CA ASP A 254 25.70 9.27 -2.82
C ASP A 254 24.19 9.45 -3.08
N LEU A 255 23.47 9.78 -2.01
CA LEU A 255 22.02 9.93 -2.00
C LEU A 255 21.63 11.35 -1.61
N THR A 256 20.98 12.05 -2.53
CA THR A 256 20.38 13.36 -2.27
C THR A 256 18.92 13.19 -1.86
N ILE A 257 18.54 13.70 -0.70
CA ILE A 257 17.16 13.70 -0.21
C ILE A 257 16.54 15.04 -0.60
N VAL A 258 15.51 14.97 -1.44
CA VAL A 258 14.70 16.12 -1.87
C VAL A 258 13.55 16.29 -0.87
N ASN A 259 13.20 17.54 -0.51
CA ASN A 259 12.17 17.79 0.52
C ASN A 259 12.45 17.02 1.83
N ASP A 260 13.60 17.28 2.43
CA ASP A 260 14.17 16.52 3.55
C ASP A 260 13.61 16.89 4.93
N HIS A 261 12.49 17.57 4.99
CA HIS A 261 11.84 18.00 6.23
C HIS A 261 10.34 17.69 6.22
N VAL A 262 9.77 17.54 7.41
CA VAL A 262 8.34 17.32 7.60
C VAL A 262 7.61 18.66 7.56
N ASP A 263 6.62 18.75 6.68
CA ASP A 263 5.64 19.84 6.62
C ASP A 263 4.25 19.24 6.50
N GLN A 264 3.46 19.32 7.56
CA GLN A 264 2.12 18.71 7.63
C GLN A 264 1.11 19.33 6.66
N THR A 265 1.44 20.47 6.04
CA THR A 265 0.64 21.04 4.95
C THR A 265 1.00 20.46 3.58
N PHE A 266 2.14 19.75 3.49
CA PHE A 266 2.69 19.20 2.25
C PHE A 266 2.79 20.24 1.12
N ARG A 267 3.13 21.49 1.45
CA ARG A 267 3.12 22.62 0.50
C ARG A 267 4.11 22.47 -0.66
N PHE A 268 5.15 21.67 -0.49
CA PHE A 268 6.16 21.39 -1.53
C PHE A 268 5.62 20.49 -2.65
N MET A 269 4.45 19.89 -2.47
CA MET A 269 3.85 19.01 -3.46
C MET A 269 3.30 19.77 -4.67
N HIS A 270 3.21 19.05 -5.79
CA HIS A 270 2.44 19.45 -6.95
C HIS A 270 1.06 18.79 -6.86
N LEU A 271 0.03 19.48 -7.40
CA LEU A 271 -1.33 18.95 -7.34
C LEU A 271 -1.48 17.72 -8.21
N ASP A 272 -2.20 16.73 -7.72
CA ASP A 272 -2.50 15.51 -8.46
C ASP A 272 -3.60 15.76 -9.53
N LYS A 273 -3.95 14.72 -10.25
CA LYS A 273 -4.89 14.74 -11.38
C LYS A 273 -6.25 15.37 -11.04
N ASP A 274 -6.71 15.23 -9.81
CA ASP A 274 -7.97 15.77 -9.31
C ASP A 274 -7.84 17.21 -8.75
N GLY A 275 -6.65 17.79 -8.77
CA GLY A 275 -6.36 19.12 -8.23
C GLY A 275 -6.15 19.17 -6.72
N ALA A 276 -6.11 18.03 -6.04
CA ALA A 276 -5.79 17.93 -4.63
C ALA A 276 -4.29 17.68 -4.41
N ILE A 277 -3.79 17.98 -3.20
CA ILE A 277 -2.49 17.51 -2.77
C ILE A 277 -2.65 16.03 -2.40
N ARG A 278 -1.97 15.15 -3.14
CA ARG A 278 -1.86 13.72 -2.86
C ARG A 278 -0.41 13.30 -2.99
N MET A 279 0.10 12.60 -1.98
CA MET A 279 1.48 12.15 -1.97
C MET A 279 1.60 10.78 -2.65
N ASP A 280 1.07 10.68 -3.88
CA ASP A 280 1.07 9.46 -4.68
C ASP A 280 2.33 9.36 -5.55
N CYS A 281 3.27 8.51 -5.15
CA CYS A 281 4.53 8.31 -5.85
C CYS A 281 4.38 7.58 -7.21
N SER A 282 3.19 7.12 -7.56
CA SER A 282 2.89 6.54 -8.87
C SER A 282 2.25 7.54 -9.85
N SER A 283 1.94 8.76 -9.41
CA SER A 283 1.33 9.81 -10.23
C SER A 283 2.37 10.77 -10.80
N GLU A 284 2.41 10.94 -12.11
CA GLU A 284 3.29 11.91 -12.76
C GLU A 284 3.00 13.35 -12.32
N CYS A 285 1.74 13.67 -12.04
CA CYS A 285 1.35 14.99 -11.56
C CYS A 285 1.90 15.27 -10.16
N ALA A 286 1.68 14.35 -9.23
CA ALA A 286 2.21 14.46 -7.87
C ALA A 286 3.74 14.44 -7.84
N MET A 287 4.37 13.70 -8.74
CA MET A 287 5.82 13.53 -8.86
C MET A 287 6.51 14.60 -9.70
N ALA A 288 5.79 15.62 -10.18
CA ALA A 288 6.33 16.63 -11.09
C ALA A 288 7.61 17.31 -10.56
N GLY A 289 7.72 17.52 -9.25
CA GLY A 289 8.91 18.11 -8.63
C GLY A 289 10.15 17.24 -8.78
N LEU A 290 10.06 15.94 -8.49
CA LEU A 290 11.19 15.01 -8.65
C LEU A 290 11.50 14.77 -10.14
N LEU A 291 10.47 14.65 -10.99
CA LEU A 291 10.66 14.47 -12.43
C LEU A 291 11.43 15.63 -13.08
N ALA A 292 11.26 16.84 -12.58
CA ALA A 292 12.03 18.00 -13.04
C ALA A 292 13.54 17.89 -12.70
N LEU A 293 13.90 17.04 -11.74
CA LEU A 293 15.27 16.82 -11.28
C LEU A 293 15.91 15.54 -11.85
N ARG A 294 15.18 14.76 -12.65
CA ARG A 294 15.60 13.40 -13.06
C ARG A 294 16.98 13.35 -13.72
N ASP A 295 17.36 14.39 -14.45
CA ASP A 295 18.65 14.44 -15.15
C ASP A 295 19.84 14.63 -14.20
N LYS A 296 19.59 14.93 -12.93
CA LYS A 296 20.64 15.10 -11.91
C LYS A 296 21.09 13.77 -11.30
N PHE A 297 20.35 12.68 -11.56
CA PHE A 297 20.54 11.39 -10.92
C PHE A 297 20.68 10.28 -11.96
N ASP A 298 21.44 9.24 -11.62
CA ASP A 298 21.43 7.99 -12.35
C ASP A 298 20.10 7.26 -12.15
N LEU A 299 19.54 7.39 -10.94
CA LEU A 299 18.28 6.81 -10.54
C LEU A 299 17.68 7.62 -9.37
N ALA A 300 16.39 7.80 -9.35
CA ALA A 300 15.71 8.44 -8.23
C ALA A 300 14.47 7.67 -7.79
N PHE A 301 14.06 7.90 -6.56
CA PHE A 301 12.93 7.21 -5.93
C PHE A 301 11.99 8.18 -5.25
N ALA A 302 10.78 7.70 -4.97
CA ALA A 302 9.88 8.34 -4.03
C ALA A 302 9.10 7.28 -3.23
N ASN A 303 8.62 7.71 -2.07
CA ASN A 303 7.71 6.93 -1.24
C ASN A 303 6.51 7.79 -0.86
N ASP A 304 5.38 7.17 -0.59
CA ASP A 304 4.23 7.84 0.00
C ASP A 304 4.42 8.03 1.52
N PRO A 305 3.55 8.78 2.22
CA PRO A 305 3.81 9.15 3.62
C PRO A 305 4.06 8.01 4.59
N ASP A 306 3.45 6.84 4.42
CA ASP A 306 3.72 5.67 5.26
C ASP A 306 4.70 4.66 4.65
N TYR A 307 5.27 4.97 3.49
CA TYR A 307 6.35 4.21 2.85
C TYR A 307 5.98 2.78 2.44
N ASP A 308 4.71 2.48 2.31
CA ASP A 308 4.28 1.19 1.80
C ASP A 308 4.28 1.13 0.25
N ARG A 309 4.53 2.28 -0.42
CA ARG A 309 4.61 2.40 -1.87
C ARG A 309 5.96 2.92 -2.34
N HIS A 310 6.23 2.65 -3.62
CA HIS A 310 7.44 3.08 -4.30
C HIS A 310 7.13 3.81 -5.60
N GLY A 311 7.96 4.80 -5.94
CA GLY A 311 8.03 5.42 -7.25
C GLY A 311 9.44 5.34 -7.77
N ILE A 312 9.64 4.85 -8.99
CA ILE A 312 10.96 4.69 -9.61
C ILE A 312 11.09 5.67 -10.77
N VAL A 313 12.09 6.54 -10.69
CA VAL A 313 12.37 7.57 -11.68
C VAL A 313 13.73 7.28 -12.31
N THR A 314 13.72 7.08 -13.62
CA THR A 314 14.92 6.95 -14.44
C THR A 314 15.11 8.22 -15.29
N PRO A 315 16.21 8.39 -16.02
CA PRO A 315 16.33 9.49 -16.98
C PRO A 315 15.20 9.55 -18.01
N ALA A 316 14.54 8.42 -18.29
CA ALA A 316 13.37 8.35 -19.17
C ALA A 316 12.05 8.84 -18.53
N GLY A 317 12.01 9.01 -17.21
CA GLY A 317 10.84 9.47 -16.46
C GLY A 317 10.39 8.49 -15.39
N LEU A 318 9.14 8.66 -14.92
CA LEU A 318 8.52 7.79 -13.94
C LEU A 318 8.15 6.44 -14.58
N MET A 319 8.60 5.35 -13.97
CA MET A 319 8.20 4.02 -14.40
C MET A 319 6.75 3.72 -14.00
N ASN A 320 6.02 3.08 -14.90
CA ASN A 320 4.73 2.49 -14.55
C ASN A 320 4.95 1.38 -13.52
N PRO A 321 4.18 1.34 -12.41
CA PRO A 321 4.34 0.29 -11.38
C PRO A 321 4.25 -1.13 -11.92
N ASN A 322 3.34 -1.42 -12.86
CA ASN A 322 3.27 -2.73 -13.52
C ASN A 322 4.57 -3.13 -14.21
N HIS A 323 5.22 -2.17 -14.83
CA HIS A 323 6.50 -2.40 -15.54
C HIS A 323 7.61 -2.72 -14.55
N TYR A 324 7.70 -1.95 -13.48
CA TYR A 324 8.72 -2.20 -12.47
C TYR A 324 8.51 -3.51 -11.71
N LEU A 325 7.26 -3.89 -11.40
CA LEU A 325 6.96 -5.19 -10.81
C LEU A 325 7.50 -6.34 -11.67
N ALA A 326 7.27 -6.29 -12.98
CA ALA A 326 7.78 -7.31 -13.91
C ALA A 326 9.31 -7.38 -13.91
N VAL A 327 9.99 -6.24 -13.91
CA VAL A 327 11.46 -6.14 -13.83
C VAL A 327 11.97 -6.69 -12.50
N ALA A 328 11.36 -6.30 -11.40
CA ALA A 328 11.74 -6.75 -10.05
C ALA A 328 11.63 -8.28 -9.93
N ILE A 329 10.52 -8.86 -10.38
CA ILE A 329 10.31 -10.31 -10.38
C ILE A 329 11.37 -11.01 -11.26
N ASN A 330 11.57 -10.53 -12.47
CA ASN A 330 12.55 -11.13 -13.38
C ASN A 330 13.97 -11.12 -12.80
N TYR A 331 14.35 -10.01 -12.15
CA TYR A 331 15.66 -9.89 -11.51
C TYR A 331 15.79 -10.76 -10.26
N LEU A 332 14.85 -10.66 -9.33
CA LEU A 332 14.92 -11.35 -8.03
C LEU A 332 15.04 -12.88 -8.20
N PHE A 333 14.22 -13.48 -9.04
CA PHE A 333 14.19 -14.94 -9.20
C PHE A 333 15.41 -15.48 -9.97
N GLN A 334 16.26 -14.62 -10.50
CA GLN A 334 17.56 -14.95 -11.09
C GLN A 334 18.75 -14.60 -10.19
N HIS A 335 18.54 -13.80 -9.13
CA HIS A 335 19.59 -13.27 -8.25
C HIS A 335 19.38 -13.61 -6.77
N ARG A 336 18.51 -14.57 -6.48
CA ARG A 336 18.26 -15.12 -5.14
C ARG A 336 18.39 -16.65 -5.16
N PRO A 337 19.62 -17.16 -5.30
CA PRO A 337 19.84 -18.61 -5.53
C PRO A 337 19.42 -19.49 -4.35
N GLN A 338 19.27 -18.91 -3.15
CA GLN A 338 18.80 -19.65 -1.98
C GLN A 338 17.27 -19.85 -1.95
N TRP A 339 16.52 -19.15 -2.81
CA TRP A 339 15.09 -19.40 -2.93
C TRP A 339 14.84 -20.69 -3.69
N GLY A 340 14.15 -21.65 -3.05
CA GLY A 340 13.81 -22.93 -3.66
C GLY A 340 13.00 -22.78 -4.95
N LYS A 341 12.99 -23.83 -5.75
CA LYS A 341 12.27 -23.83 -7.05
C LYS A 341 10.75 -23.70 -6.90
N GLU A 342 10.23 -24.12 -5.76
CA GLU A 342 8.81 -24.07 -5.39
C GLU A 342 8.34 -22.67 -4.96
N VAL A 343 9.27 -21.76 -4.68
CA VAL A 343 8.96 -20.40 -4.25
C VAL A 343 8.23 -19.66 -5.36
N ALA A 344 7.02 -19.19 -5.04
CA ALA A 344 6.08 -18.63 -5.99
C ALA A 344 6.15 -17.10 -6.08
N VAL A 345 5.50 -16.57 -7.11
CA VAL A 345 5.25 -15.14 -7.32
C VAL A 345 3.78 -14.85 -7.09
N GLY A 346 3.47 -13.91 -6.20
CA GLY A 346 2.11 -13.40 -5.98
C GLY A 346 1.83 -12.14 -6.78
N LYS A 347 0.70 -12.08 -7.48
CA LYS A 347 0.20 -10.86 -8.12
C LYS A 347 -1.30 -10.71 -7.93
N THR A 348 -1.83 -9.48 -8.06
CA THR A 348 -3.27 -9.26 -8.11
C THR A 348 -3.83 -9.56 -9.50
N LEU A 349 -5.11 -9.90 -9.56
CA LEU A 349 -5.80 -10.19 -10.82
C LEU A 349 -5.88 -8.99 -11.79
N VAL A 350 -5.63 -7.77 -11.31
CA VAL A 350 -5.65 -6.54 -12.12
C VAL A 350 -4.25 -6.02 -12.46
N SER A 351 -3.19 -6.72 -12.01
CA SER A 351 -1.82 -6.42 -12.42
C SER A 351 -1.54 -6.93 -13.84
N SER A 352 -0.54 -6.36 -14.50
CA SER A 352 -0.20 -6.68 -15.89
C SER A 352 0.06 -8.17 -16.13
N ALA A 353 -0.42 -8.70 -17.25
CA ALA A 353 -0.09 -10.03 -17.72
C ALA A 353 1.35 -10.16 -18.27
N MET A 354 2.11 -9.07 -18.35
CA MET A 354 3.56 -9.15 -18.55
C MET A 354 4.20 -10.00 -17.44
N ILE A 355 3.70 -9.88 -16.20
CA ILE A 355 4.15 -10.69 -15.07
C ILE A 355 3.94 -12.19 -15.34
N ASP A 356 2.80 -12.57 -15.91
CA ASP A 356 2.50 -13.96 -16.26
C ASP A 356 3.54 -14.51 -17.23
N ARG A 357 3.88 -13.75 -18.27
CA ARG A 357 4.89 -14.14 -19.28
C ARG A 357 6.29 -14.25 -18.70
N VAL A 358 6.65 -13.33 -17.82
CA VAL A 358 7.94 -13.35 -17.10
C VAL A 358 8.03 -14.57 -16.19
N VAL A 359 7.01 -14.83 -15.38
CA VAL A 359 6.99 -15.94 -14.41
C VAL A 359 7.02 -17.29 -15.13
N ASP A 360 6.28 -17.43 -16.24
CA ASP A 360 6.31 -18.61 -17.09
C ASP A 360 7.71 -18.87 -17.65
N ALA A 361 8.35 -17.84 -18.20
CA ALA A 361 9.71 -17.94 -18.72
C ALA A 361 10.77 -18.26 -17.64
N LEU A 362 10.52 -17.88 -16.39
CA LEU A 362 11.37 -18.24 -15.25
C LEU A 362 11.11 -19.68 -14.74
N GLY A 363 10.08 -20.35 -15.24
CA GLY A 363 9.67 -21.67 -14.77
C GLY A 363 9.18 -21.67 -13.33
N ARG A 364 8.56 -20.56 -12.88
CA ARG A 364 8.07 -20.39 -11.53
C ARG A 364 6.54 -20.48 -11.47
N LYS A 365 6.02 -20.75 -10.29
CA LYS A 365 4.58 -20.73 -10.03
C LYS A 365 4.09 -19.29 -9.87
N LEU A 366 3.03 -18.95 -10.60
CA LEU A 366 2.27 -17.71 -10.40
C LEU A 366 1.04 -17.97 -9.53
N VAL A 367 0.83 -17.15 -8.51
CA VAL A 367 -0.37 -17.16 -7.67
C VAL A 367 -1.09 -15.84 -7.85
N GLU A 368 -2.15 -15.87 -8.65
CA GLU A 368 -3.00 -14.71 -8.91
C GLU A 368 -4.14 -14.66 -7.89
N VAL A 369 -4.24 -13.56 -7.14
CA VAL A 369 -5.16 -13.36 -6.02
C VAL A 369 -6.06 -12.14 -6.24
N PRO A 370 -7.16 -12.00 -5.49
CA PRO A 370 -7.94 -10.77 -5.51
C PRO A 370 -7.11 -9.54 -5.12
N VAL A 371 -7.64 -8.35 -5.40
CA VAL A 371 -7.03 -7.09 -4.96
C VAL A 371 -6.97 -7.02 -3.44
N GLY A 372 -5.83 -6.67 -2.90
CA GLY A 372 -5.57 -6.53 -1.47
C GLY A 372 -4.30 -7.26 -1.06
N PHE A 373 -3.38 -6.55 -0.40
CA PHE A 373 -2.09 -7.10 0.00
C PHE A 373 -2.21 -8.24 1.03
N LYS A 374 -3.32 -8.28 1.77
CA LYS A 374 -3.62 -9.34 2.75
C LYS A 374 -3.49 -10.76 2.18
N TRP A 375 -3.71 -10.94 0.89
CA TRP A 375 -3.63 -12.24 0.22
C TRP A 375 -2.20 -12.75 0.04
N PHE A 376 -1.21 -11.88 0.20
CA PHE A 376 0.21 -12.24 0.13
C PHE A 376 0.83 -12.53 1.50
N VAL A 377 0.14 -12.16 2.59
CA VAL A 377 0.71 -12.20 3.95
C VAL A 377 1.19 -13.61 4.33
N ASP A 378 0.34 -14.61 4.18
CA ASP A 378 0.68 -15.99 4.57
C ASP A 378 1.86 -16.53 3.75
N GLY A 379 1.86 -16.30 2.43
CA GLY A 379 2.94 -16.76 1.56
C GLY A 379 4.28 -16.07 1.80
N LEU A 380 4.26 -14.77 2.11
CA LEU A 380 5.47 -14.04 2.52
C LEU A 380 5.94 -14.47 3.92
N HIS A 381 5.01 -14.78 4.82
CA HIS A 381 5.32 -15.17 6.18
C HIS A 381 5.95 -16.58 6.26
N ASP A 382 5.44 -17.53 5.49
CA ASP A 382 5.96 -18.90 5.48
C ASP A 382 7.09 -19.14 4.47
N GLY A 383 7.41 -18.14 3.64
CA GLY A 383 8.46 -18.20 2.63
C GLY A 383 8.04 -18.91 1.34
N SER A 384 6.77 -19.28 1.17
CA SER A 384 6.27 -19.87 -0.07
C SER A 384 6.12 -18.88 -1.22
N PHE A 385 6.01 -17.58 -0.91
CA PHE A 385 6.07 -16.49 -1.88
C PHE A 385 7.40 -15.75 -1.74
N GLY A 386 8.18 -15.71 -2.83
CA GLY A 386 9.38 -14.89 -2.88
C GLY A 386 9.06 -13.40 -3.08
N PHE A 387 7.94 -13.12 -3.71
CA PHE A 387 7.47 -11.78 -4.05
C PHE A 387 5.94 -11.74 -4.02
N GLY A 388 5.39 -10.63 -3.52
CA GLY A 388 3.99 -10.28 -3.63
C GLY A 388 3.86 -8.79 -3.96
N GLY A 389 3.07 -8.45 -4.98
CA GLY A 389 2.97 -7.06 -5.43
C GLY A 389 1.64 -6.69 -6.07
N GLU A 390 1.33 -5.41 -5.98
CA GLU A 390 0.14 -4.77 -6.52
C GLU A 390 0.51 -3.67 -7.52
N GLU A 391 -0.29 -3.51 -8.56
CA GLU A 391 -0.14 -2.46 -9.59
C GLU A 391 -0.25 -1.03 -9.01
N SER A 392 -0.73 -0.90 -7.79
CA SER A 392 -0.78 0.36 -7.04
C SER A 392 0.57 0.78 -6.44
N ALA A 393 1.66 0.12 -6.83
CA ALA A 393 3.04 0.36 -6.40
C ALA A 393 3.36 -0.11 -4.97
N GLY A 394 2.68 -1.13 -4.49
CA GLY A 394 3.00 -1.79 -3.21
C GLY A 394 3.49 -3.21 -3.41
N ALA A 395 4.65 -3.54 -2.86
CA ALA A 395 5.23 -4.88 -2.94
C ALA A 395 6.14 -5.19 -1.76
N SER A 396 6.40 -6.46 -1.55
CA SER A 396 7.44 -6.96 -0.64
C SER A 396 8.03 -8.26 -1.18
N PHE A 397 9.22 -8.62 -0.71
CA PHE A 397 9.91 -9.84 -1.10
C PHE A 397 10.75 -10.40 0.07
N LEU A 398 11.24 -11.62 -0.10
CA LEU A 398 11.98 -12.32 0.95
C LEU A 398 13.44 -11.85 1.03
N ARG A 399 14.06 -12.09 2.19
CA ARG A 399 15.51 -11.98 2.36
C ARG A 399 16.26 -12.92 1.43
N PHE A 400 17.56 -12.74 1.28
CA PHE A 400 18.44 -13.63 0.52
C PHE A 400 18.29 -15.09 0.91
N ASP A 401 18.15 -15.37 2.20
CA ASP A 401 18.01 -16.72 2.75
C ASP A 401 16.59 -17.31 2.64
N GLY A 402 15.65 -16.59 2.04
CA GLY A 402 14.26 -17.03 1.89
C GLY A 402 13.38 -16.82 3.13
N THR A 403 13.88 -16.13 4.17
CA THR A 403 13.07 -15.78 5.35
C THR A 403 12.31 -14.47 5.15
N PRO A 404 11.18 -14.26 5.86
CA PRO A 404 10.38 -13.06 5.71
C PRO A 404 11.09 -11.82 6.26
N TRP A 405 11.01 -10.73 5.50
CA TRP A 405 11.44 -9.40 5.88
C TRP A 405 10.28 -8.55 6.40
N SER A 406 9.27 -8.39 5.57
CA SER A 406 8.03 -7.67 5.82
C SER A 406 6.89 -8.43 5.14
N THR A 407 5.78 -8.58 5.82
CA THR A 407 4.54 -9.15 5.28
C THR A 407 3.52 -8.07 4.93
N ASP A 408 3.88 -6.82 5.16
CA ASP A 408 3.24 -5.64 4.55
C ASP A 408 4.12 -5.09 3.43
N LYS A 409 3.58 -4.18 2.64
CA LYS A 409 4.28 -3.53 1.54
C LYS A 409 5.47 -2.71 2.05
N ASP A 410 6.60 -2.78 1.38
CA ASP A 410 7.80 -2.04 1.70
C ASP A 410 8.32 -1.25 0.49
N GLY A 411 8.08 0.05 0.49
CA GLY A 411 8.56 0.93 -0.55
C GLY A 411 10.07 1.17 -0.49
N ILE A 412 10.70 1.05 0.69
CA ILE A 412 12.14 1.27 0.85
C ILE A 412 12.93 0.18 0.14
N ILE A 413 12.60 -1.10 0.39
CA ILE A 413 13.33 -2.20 -0.27
C ILE A 413 13.07 -2.23 -1.78
N MET A 414 11.88 -1.82 -2.23
CA MET A 414 11.59 -1.72 -3.65
C MET A 414 12.42 -0.62 -4.33
N CYS A 415 12.61 0.52 -3.69
CA CYS A 415 13.49 1.59 -4.16
C CYS A 415 14.96 1.12 -4.20
N LEU A 416 15.44 0.52 -3.13
CA LEU A 416 16.81 0.01 -3.04
C LEU A 416 17.05 -1.15 -4.01
N LEU A 417 16.04 -1.96 -4.29
CA LEU A 417 16.13 -3.01 -5.31
C LEU A 417 16.37 -2.42 -6.70
N ALA A 418 15.75 -1.29 -7.03
CA ALA A 418 16.02 -0.61 -8.30
C ALA A 418 17.49 -0.15 -8.39
N ALA A 419 18.07 0.30 -7.29
CA ALA A 419 19.49 0.62 -7.20
C ALA A 419 20.38 -0.64 -7.32
N GLU A 420 20.02 -1.74 -6.68
CA GLU A 420 20.72 -3.04 -6.82
C GLU A 420 20.72 -3.51 -8.27
N ILE A 421 19.56 -3.51 -8.92
CA ILE A 421 19.41 -3.90 -10.34
C ILE A 421 20.38 -3.08 -11.20
N THR A 422 20.40 -1.78 -11.02
CA THR A 422 21.25 -0.86 -11.77
C THR A 422 22.73 -1.11 -11.49
N ALA A 423 23.10 -1.29 -10.23
CA ALA A 423 24.47 -1.54 -9.79
C ALA A 423 25.03 -2.87 -10.31
N VAL A 424 24.24 -3.93 -10.21
CA VAL A 424 24.67 -5.29 -10.58
C VAL A 424 24.69 -5.50 -12.09
N THR A 425 23.71 -4.97 -12.82
CA THR A 425 23.56 -5.23 -14.26
C THR A 425 24.13 -4.14 -15.16
N GLY A 426 24.39 -2.95 -14.63
CA GLY A 426 24.80 -1.78 -15.42
C GLY A 426 23.68 -1.14 -16.23
N LYS A 427 22.43 -1.60 -16.08
CA LYS A 427 21.23 -1.08 -16.75
C LYS A 427 20.19 -0.71 -15.71
N ASN A 428 19.51 0.43 -15.91
CA ASN A 428 18.43 0.82 -15.03
C ASN A 428 17.15 -0.02 -15.26
N PRO A 429 16.17 0.02 -14.35
CA PRO A 429 14.96 -0.79 -14.50
C PRO A 429 14.13 -0.52 -15.75
N GLN A 430 14.14 0.71 -16.29
CA GLN A 430 13.43 1.00 -17.55
C GLN A 430 14.06 0.30 -18.74
N GLU A 431 15.39 0.26 -18.80
CA GLU A 431 16.14 -0.48 -19.84
C GLU A 431 15.83 -1.97 -19.77
N HIS A 432 15.76 -2.55 -18.58
CA HIS A 432 15.32 -3.93 -18.37
C HIS A 432 13.89 -4.17 -18.85
N TYR A 433 12.98 -3.25 -18.56
CA TYR A 433 11.60 -3.37 -19.04
C TYR A 433 11.51 -3.32 -20.58
N ASN A 434 12.29 -2.47 -21.21
CA ASN A 434 12.35 -2.40 -22.66
C ASN A 434 12.77 -3.75 -23.26
N GLU A 435 13.74 -4.43 -22.66
CA GLU A 435 14.15 -5.78 -23.06
C GLU A 435 13.04 -6.82 -22.87
N LEU A 436 12.29 -6.74 -21.76
CA LEU A 436 11.12 -7.60 -21.55
C LEU A 436 10.03 -7.35 -22.58
N ALA A 437 9.78 -6.09 -22.94
CA ALA A 437 8.81 -5.71 -23.96
C ALA A 437 9.20 -6.20 -25.35
N GLU A 438 10.47 -6.16 -25.70
CA GLU A 438 10.99 -6.75 -26.96
C GLU A 438 10.78 -8.27 -26.98
N ARG A 439 10.99 -8.94 -25.86
CA ARG A 439 10.89 -10.40 -25.77
C ARG A 439 9.45 -10.91 -25.70
N PHE A 440 8.59 -10.24 -24.96
CA PHE A 440 7.24 -10.74 -24.63
C PHE A 440 6.11 -9.94 -25.26
N GLY A 441 6.39 -8.84 -25.91
CA GLY A 441 5.43 -7.85 -26.40
C GLY A 441 5.23 -6.71 -25.40
N ALA A 442 4.89 -5.55 -25.91
CA ALA A 442 4.63 -4.33 -25.13
C ALA A 442 3.14 -4.20 -24.83
N PRO A 443 2.66 -4.45 -23.60
CA PRO A 443 1.25 -4.33 -23.30
C PRO A 443 0.82 -2.87 -23.21
N SER A 444 -0.40 -2.60 -23.67
CA SER A 444 -1.13 -1.35 -23.42
C SER A 444 -2.14 -1.59 -22.31
N TYR A 445 -2.00 -0.89 -21.20
CA TYR A 445 -2.82 -1.05 -19.99
C TYR A 445 -3.57 0.25 -19.69
N ASN A 446 -4.81 0.14 -19.23
CA ASN A 446 -5.60 1.28 -18.78
C ASN A 446 -6.64 0.88 -17.73
N ARG A 447 -7.10 1.88 -16.98
CA ARG A 447 -8.21 1.76 -16.04
C ARG A 447 -9.23 2.84 -16.32
N ILE A 448 -10.47 2.42 -16.56
CA ILE A 448 -11.61 3.30 -16.75
C ILE A 448 -12.66 3.10 -15.64
N GLN A 449 -13.62 4.02 -15.56
CA GLN A 449 -14.77 3.93 -14.67
C GLN A 449 -16.07 3.99 -15.48
N ALA A 450 -17.07 3.21 -15.06
CA ALA A 450 -18.42 3.29 -15.58
C ALA A 450 -19.41 3.44 -14.42
N GLY A 451 -20.48 4.22 -14.64
CA GLY A 451 -21.51 4.46 -13.63
C GLY A 451 -22.25 3.17 -13.25
N ALA A 452 -22.51 2.99 -11.95
CA ALA A 452 -23.29 1.87 -11.44
C ALA A 452 -24.09 2.28 -10.20
N THR A 453 -25.33 1.84 -10.13
CA THR A 453 -26.16 1.98 -8.93
C THR A 453 -25.64 1.06 -7.81
N SER A 454 -26.05 1.31 -6.57
CA SER A 454 -25.73 0.43 -5.43
C SER A 454 -26.21 -1.01 -5.66
N ALA A 455 -27.39 -1.19 -6.29
CA ALA A 455 -27.91 -2.51 -6.64
C ALA A 455 -27.02 -3.21 -7.68
N GLN A 456 -26.55 -2.49 -8.70
CA GLN A 456 -25.64 -3.03 -9.70
C GLN A 456 -24.28 -3.39 -9.11
N LYS A 457 -23.75 -2.56 -8.20
CA LYS A 457 -22.51 -2.88 -7.47
C LYS A 457 -22.64 -4.16 -6.63
N ALA A 458 -23.78 -4.33 -5.96
CA ALA A 458 -24.07 -5.55 -5.21
C ALA A 458 -24.21 -6.77 -6.12
N ALA A 459 -24.81 -6.61 -7.30
CA ALA A 459 -24.96 -7.66 -8.30
C ALA A 459 -23.59 -8.11 -8.85
N LEU A 460 -22.66 -7.19 -9.09
CA LEU A 460 -21.28 -7.51 -9.53
C LEU A 460 -20.59 -8.51 -8.61
N SER A 461 -20.81 -8.43 -7.31
CA SER A 461 -20.19 -9.34 -6.33
C SER A 461 -20.77 -10.75 -6.34
N LYS A 462 -21.90 -10.94 -7.03
CA LYS A 462 -22.65 -12.22 -7.09
C LYS A 462 -22.63 -12.87 -8.47
N LEU A 463 -21.80 -12.36 -9.38
CA LEU A 463 -21.71 -12.89 -10.74
C LEU A 463 -21.18 -14.33 -10.75
N SER A 464 -21.63 -15.10 -11.76
CA SER A 464 -21.05 -16.37 -12.13
C SER A 464 -20.49 -16.32 -13.56
N PRO A 465 -19.48 -17.15 -13.90
CA PRO A 465 -18.90 -17.18 -15.25
C PRO A 465 -19.91 -17.46 -16.37
N GLU A 466 -20.94 -18.24 -16.06
CA GLU A 466 -21.99 -18.64 -17.00
C GLU A 466 -22.88 -17.48 -17.43
N MET A 467 -22.93 -16.41 -16.67
CA MET A 467 -23.69 -15.19 -17.01
C MET A 467 -23.09 -14.42 -18.20
N VAL A 468 -21.85 -14.70 -18.56
CA VAL A 468 -21.17 -14.08 -19.70
C VAL A 468 -21.49 -14.85 -20.97
N SER A 469 -22.41 -14.33 -21.78
CA SER A 469 -22.84 -14.95 -23.04
C SER A 469 -21.84 -14.75 -24.19
N ALA A 470 -21.00 -13.69 -24.13
CA ALA A 470 -20.04 -13.39 -25.17
C ALA A 470 -19.03 -14.53 -25.35
N SER A 471 -18.74 -14.86 -26.62
CA SER A 471 -17.73 -15.86 -27.01
C SER A 471 -16.39 -15.25 -27.41
N THR A 472 -16.39 -13.97 -27.73
CA THR A 472 -15.22 -13.21 -28.15
C THR A 472 -15.08 -11.91 -27.38
N LEU A 473 -13.85 -11.40 -27.30
CA LEU A 473 -13.54 -10.08 -26.75
C LEU A 473 -12.53 -9.42 -27.70
N ALA A 474 -12.90 -8.27 -28.26
CA ALA A 474 -12.12 -7.54 -29.27
C ALA A 474 -11.66 -8.42 -30.45
N GLY A 475 -12.52 -9.34 -30.86
CA GLY A 475 -12.28 -10.25 -31.99
C GLY A 475 -11.57 -11.56 -31.61
N ASP A 476 -10.95 -11.65 -30.44
CA ASP A 476 -10.26 -12.86 -29.98
C ASP A 476 -11.24 -13.80 -29.21
N PRO A 477 -11.11 -15.12 -29.34
CA PRO A 477 -11.86 -16.06 -28.54
C PRO A 477 -11.61 -15.88 -27.04
N ILE A 478 -12.68 -15.90 -26.24
CA ILE A 478 -12.56 -15.85 -24.78
C ILE A 478 -12.04 -17.21 -24.28
N THR A 479 -10.92 -17.18 -23.56
CA THR A 479 -10.25 -18.34 -22.98
C THR A 479 -10.63 -18.60 -21.53
N ALA A 480 -11.01 -17.56 -20.78
CA ALA A 480 -11.42 -17.69 -19.39
C ALA A 480 -12.44 -16.61 -18.98
N ARG A 481 -13.33 -17.00 -18.09
CA ARG A 481 -14.30 -16.13 -17.38
C ARG A 481 -14.17 -16.43 -15.91
N LEU A 482 -13.77 -15.47 -15.11
CA LEU A 482 -13.39 -15.67 -13.72
C LEU A 482 -14.23 -14.78 -12.80
N THR A 483 -14.78 -15.36 -11.76
CA THR A 483 -15.39 -14.68 -10.61
C THR A 483 -14.68 -15.06 -9.30
N ALA A 484 -13.74 -15.99 -9.39
CA ALA A 484 -12.82 -16.36 -8.32
C ALA A 484 -11.37 -16.29 -8.83
N ALA A 485 -10.45 -15.91 -7.95
CA ALA A 485 -9.05 -15.80 -8.29
C ALA A 485 -8.41 -17.19 -8.50
N PRO A 486 -7.67 -17.41 -9.59
CA PRO A 486 -7.09 -18.74 -9.89
C PRO A 486 -6.12 -19.24 -8.81
N GLY A 487 -5.43 -18.32 -8.13
CA GLY A 487 -4.37 -18.68 -7.18
C GLY A 487 -4.86 -19.24 -5.85
N ASN A 488 -6.03 -18.81 -5.39
CA ASN A 488 -6.53 -19.19 -4.07
C ASN A 488 -8.03 -19.50 -4.01
N GLY A 489 -8.75 -19.40 -5.13
CA GLY A 489 -10.19 -19.66 -5.21
C GLY A 489 -11.07 -18.59 -4.52
N ALA A 490 -10.49 -17.51 -4.02
CA ALA A 490 -11.25 -16.47 -3.35
C ALA A 490 -12.05 -15.63 -4.36
N SER A 491 -13.25 -15.19 -3.94
CA SER A 491 -14.08 -14.31 -4.78
C SER A 491 -13.32 -13.02 -5.13
N ILE A 492 -13.35 -12.65 -6.40
CA ILE A 492 -12.78 -11.37 -6.85
C ILE A 492 -13.75 -10.20 -6.65
N GLY A 493 -14.98 -10.48 -6.23
CA GLY A 493 -16.02 -9.46 -6.07
C GLY A 493 -16.43 -8.79 -7.38
N GLY A 494 -16.24 -9.45 -8.51
CA GLY A 494 -16.49 -8.94 -9.84
C GLY A 494 -16.26 -10.00 -10.92
N LEU A 495 -15.84 -9.56 -12.10
CA LEU A 495 -15.64 -10.41 -13.28
C LEU A 495 -14.31 -10.12 -13.93
N LYS A 496 -13.56 -11.14 -14.31
CA LYS A 496 -12.41 -11.05 -15.22
C LYS A 496 -12.65 -11.93 -16.44
N VAL A 497 -12.46 -11.35 -17.64
CA VAL A 497 -12.56 -12.05 -18.91
C VAL A 497 -11.24 -11.97 -19.63
N MET A 498 -10.74 -13.09 -20.13
CA MET A 498 -9.42 -13.22 -20.73
C MET A 498 -9.49 -13.78 -22.14
N THR A 499 -8.58 -13.34 -22.98
CA THR A 499 -8.25 -13.91 -24.29
C THR A 499 -6.74 -14.17 -24.35
N GLU A 500 -6.24 -14.69 -25.46
CA GLU A 500 -4.79 -14.89 -25.65
C GLU A 500 -4.01 -13.55 -25.61
N ASN A 501 -4.58 -12.48 -26.18
CA ASN A 501 -3.89 -11.20 -26.37
C ASN A 501 -4.32 -10.09 -25.42
N GLY A 502 -5.34 -10.31 -24.61
CA GLY A 502 -5.85 -9.27 -23.75
C GLY A 502 -6.83 -9.76 -22.69
N TRP A 503 -7.22 -8.86 -21.81
CA TRP A 503 -8.17 -9.14 -20.74
C TRP A 503 -8.81 -7.84 -20.22
N PHE A 504 -9.95 -8.00 -19.55
CA PHE A 504 -10.46 -6.96 -18.67
C PHE A 504 -10.89 -7.55 -17.33
N ALA A 505 -10.90 -6.71 -16.30
CA ALA A 505 -11.48 -7.03 -14.99
C ALA A 505 -12.39 -5.89 -14.55
N ALA A 506 -13.62 -6.20 -14.16
CA ALA A 506 -14.61 -5.24 -13.67
C ALA A 506 -14.88 -5.49 -12.19
N ARG A 507 -14.80 -4.43 -11.38
CA ARG A 507 -15.01 -4.48 -9.93
C ARG A 507 -15.80 -3.26 -9.45
N PRO A 508 -16.71 -3.41 -8.45
CA PRO A 508 -17.39 -2.27 -7.88
C PRO A 508 -16.41 -1.32 -7.20
N SER A 509 -16.68 -0.02 -7.29
CA SER A 509 -15.98 0.98 -6.48
C SER A 509 -16.49 0.92 -5.04
N GLY A 510 -15.57 0.95 -4.06
CA GLY A 510 -15.92 1.02 -2.65
C GLY A 510 -16.41 2.40 -2.19
N THR A 511 -16.09 3.45 -2.95
CA THR A 511 -16.29 4.85 -2.53
C THR A 511 -17.20 5.66 -3.46
N GLU A 512 -17.50 5.15 -4.65
CA GLU A 512 -18.24 5.88 -5.69
C GLU A 512 -19.35 5.02 -6.27
N ASP A 513 -20.40 5.64 -6.85
CA ASP A 513 -21.46 4.95 -7.58
C ASP A 513 -20.99 4.58 -9.00
N ALA A 514 -19.98 3.73 -9.03
CA ALA A 514 -19.30 3.29 -10.22
C ALA A 514 -18.69 1.90 -10.04
N TYR A 515 -18.33 1.28 -11.14
CA TYR A 515 -17.40 0.17 -11.16
C TYR A 515 -16.15 0.53 -11.97
N LYS A 516 -15.04 -0.08 -11.59
CA LYS A 516 -13.74 0.12 -12.25
C LYS A 516 -13.50 -1.02 -13.22
N ILE A 517 -13.05 -0.68 -14.41
CA ILE A 517 -12.63 -1.65 -15.43
C ILE A 517 -11.14 -1.46 -15.67
N TYR A 518 -10.39 -2.53 -15.48
CA TYR A 518 -8.98 -2.65 -15.82
C TYR A 518 -8.88 -3.41 -17.12
N CYS A 519 -8.13 -2.90 -18.08
CA CYS A 519 -7.96 -3.51 -19.40
C CYS A 519 -6.50 -3.54 -19.80
N GLU A 520 -6.09 -4.60 -20.47
CA GLU A 520 -4.77 -4.72 -21.07
C GLU A 520 -4.83 -5.47 -22.39
N SER A 521 -4.00 -5.04 -23.35
CA SER A 521 -3.81 -5.71 -24.62
C SER A 521 -2.35 -5.74 -25.03
N PHE A 522 -1.88 -6.88 -25.56
CA PHE A 522 -0.57 -7.01 -26.19
C PHE A 522 -0.58 -6.70 -27.69
N LEU A 523 -1.74 -6.32 -28.26
CA LEU A 523 -1.90 -5.89 -29.65
C LEU A 523 -1.99 -4.37 -29.83
N GLY A 524 -1.64 -3.61 -28.79
CA GLY A 524 -1.57 -2.16 -28.86
C GLY A 524 -2.81 -1.43 -28.33
N ALA A 525 -2.76 -0.11 -28.42
CA ALA A 525 -3.75 0.78 -27.81
C ALA A 525 -5.15 0.68 -28.46
N GLU A 526 -5.23 0.50 -29.77
CA GLU A 526 -6.52 0.38 -30.47
C GLU A 526 -7.27 -0.88 -30.05
N HIS A 527 -6.57 -2.02 -29.98
CA HIS A 527 -7.16 -3.27 -29.49
C HIS A 527 -7.58 -3.16 -28.02
N ARG A 528 -6.78 -2.51 -27.18
CA ARG A 528 -7.15 -2.22 -25.80
C ARG A 528 -8.42 -1.35 -25.71
N GLN A 529 -8.54 -0.31 -26.53
CA GLN A 529 -9.75 0.53 -26.57
C GLN A 529 -10.99 -0.26 -26.98
N GLN A 530 -10.84 -1.21 -27.91
CA GLN A 530 -11.92 -2.12 -28.25
C GLN A 530 -12.31 -3.03 -27.08
N ILE A 531 -11.33 -3.54 -26.32
CA ILE A 531 -11.58 -4.29 -25.09
C ILE A 531 -12.35 -3.42 -24.08
N GLU A 532 -11.96 -2.16 -23.88
CA GLU A 532 -12.65 -1.24 -22.96
C GLU A 532 -14.12 -1.07 -23.32
N LYS A 533 -14.41 -0.86 -24.60
CA LYS A 533 -15.78 -0.71 -25.09
C LYS A 533 -16.60 -1.96 -24.87
N GLU A 534 -16.10 -3.11 -25.29
CA GLU A 534 -16.80 -4.37 -25.16
C GLU A 534 -16.93 -4.82 -23.70
N ALA A 535 -15.97 -4.47 -22.83
CA ALA A 535 -16.05 -4.72 -21.40
C ALA A 535 -17.27 -4.02 -20.76
N VAL A 536 -17.51 -2.77 -21.12
CA VAL A 536 -18.70 -2.03 -20.65
C VAL A 536 -19.99 -2.69 -21.15
N GLU A 537 -20.02 -3.13 -22.40
CA GLU A 537 -21.18 -3.79 -23.00
C GLU A 537 -21.45 -5.13 -22.30
N ILE A 538 -20.44 -5.99 -22.13
CA ILE A 538 -20.53 -7.29 -21.47
C ILE A 538 -21.03 -7.13 -20.02
N VAL A 539 -20.41 -6.23 -19.25
CA VAL A 539 -20.81 -6.00 -17.85
C VAL A 539 -22.24 -5.46 -17.77
N SER A 540 -22.62 -4.56 -18.66
CA SER A 540 -23.98 -4.03 -18.71
C SER A 540 -25.03 -5.09 -19.04
N GLU A 541 -24.73 -6.03 -19.93
CA GLU A 541 -25.59 -7.17 -20.25
C GLU A 541 -25.75 -8.10 -19.06
N VAL A 542 -24.63 -8.47 -18.43
CA VAL A 542 -24.64 -9.33 -17.24
C VAL A 542 -25.44 -8.71 -16.11
N LEU A 543 -25.30 -7.40 -15.87
CA LEU A 543 -26.04 -6.69 -14.82
C LEU A 543 -27.55 -6.55 -15.10
N LYS A 544 -27.98 -6.62 -16.36
CA LYS A 544 -29.42 -6.64 -16.70
C LYS A 544 -30.07 -8.00 -16.40
N ASN A 545 -29.26 -9.05 -16.42
CA ASN A 545 -29.74 -10.44 -16.24
C ASN A 545 -29.52 -10.95 -14.80
N ALA A 546 -28.89 -10.17 -13.95
CA ALA A 546 -28.63 -10.46 -12.53
C ALA A 546 -29.66 -9.77 -11.61
#